data_9ea073c9adb4142a77c3cc49c9de8bea
#
_entry.id   9ea073c9adb4142a77c3cc49c9de8bea
#
_cell.length_a   1.000
_cell.length_b   1.000
_cell.length_c   1.000
_cell.angle_alpha   90.00
_cell.angle_beta   90.00
_cell.angle_gamma   90.00
#
_symmetry.space_group_name_H-M   'P 1'
#
loop_
_entity.id
_entity.type
_entity.pdbx_description
1 polymer ?
#
loop_
_entity_poly.entity_id
_entity_poly.type
_entity_poly.pdbx_seq_one_letter_code
_entity_poly.pdbx_strand_id
1 'polypeptide(L)'
;VASGGEHFSPVPTGNTGDGARLAESVGATVSSDYADNSAWMPVSRVPMKGGEFGVFPHLLDRYKPGVIGVLKNGQRFCNESNSYHDVGAALWRACEGEAETAMWLVCDAKTLVKYGLGYVKPAPLPHGKLIQQGYLFKGANLDELAQKAGIDAQGLRDTIADYNVHAAHGEDPAYGRGTTSFNRYLADPEHQPNPCVAPVAQGPFYAVKVYMGDLGTFNGIETTPVGEVLDADKQVIAGLYSV
;
A
#
# COMPACT_ATOMS: atom_id res chain seq x y z
N VAL A 1 0.67 12.32 -9.95
CA VAL A 1 0.64 11.08 -10.72
C VAL A 1 1.19 11.43 -12.05
N ALA A 2 2.30 10.78 -12.44
CA ALA A 2 2.70 10.83 -13.83
C ALA A 2 1.46 10.43 -14.63
N SER A 3 1.07 11.28 -15.55
CA SER A 3 -0.16 11.24 -16.31
C SER A 3 -0.45 9.85 -16.89
N GLY A 4 -1.55 9.23 -16.50
CA GLY A 4 -2.16 8.12 -17.19
C GLY A 4 -2.25 6.78 -16.47
N GLY A 5 -1.72 6.63 -15.24
CA GLY A 5 -1.91 5.41 -14.47
C GLY A 5 -3.24 5.43 -13.71
N GLU A 6 -3.99 4.35 -13.79
CA GLU A 6 -5.16 4.16 -12.94
C GLU A 6 -4.72 4.10 -11.48
N HIS A 7 -5.28 4.95 -10.64
CA HIS A 7 -5.07 4.91 -9.20
C HIS A 7 -6.41 5.07 -8.47
N PHE A 8 -6.45 4.59 -7.23
CA PHE A 8 -7.67 4.61 -6.41
C PHE A 8 -7.43 5.43 -5.14
N SER A 9 -8.37 6.30 -4.81
CA SER A 9 -8.29 7.13 -3.62
C SER A 9 -9.44 6.81 -2.64
N PRO A 10 -9.17 6.62 -1.34
CA PRO A 10 -10.21 6.56 -0.32
C PRO A 10 -10.71 7.95 0.10
N VAL A 11 -10.15 9.01 -0.47
CA VAL A 11 -10.55 10.39 -0.20
C VAL A 11 -11.99 10.62 -0.65
N PRO A 12 -12.82 11.34 0.12
CA PRO A 12 -14.19 11.65 -0.27
C PRO A 12 -14.27 12.34 -1.64
N THR A 13 -15.18 11.89 -2.50
CA THR A 13 -15.36 12.40 -3.87
C THR A 13 -15.76 13.87 -3.93
N GLY A 14 -16.26 14.43 -2.81
CA GLY A 14 -16.55 15.86 -2.67
C GLY A 14 -15.32 16.75 -2.49
N ASN A 15 -14.14 16.18 -2.29
CA ASN A 15 -12.88 16.93 -2.20
C ASN A 15 -12.40 17.29 -3.61
N THR A 16 -12.92 18.36 -4.17
CA THR A 16 -12.71 18.78 -5.56
C THR A 16 -11.75 19.96 -5.73
N GLY A 17 -11.04 20.37 -4.67
CA GLY A 17 -10.07 21.46 -4.68
C GLY A 17 -10.71 22.85 -4.61
N ASP A 18 -11.93 22.97 -4.06
CA ASP A 18 -12.64 24.24 -3.97
C ASP A 18 -11.89 25.28 -3.14
N GLY A 19 -11.24 24.85 -2.04
CA GLY A 19 -10.43 25.72 -1.20
C GLY A 19 -9.26 26.34 -1.96
N ALA A 20 -8.56 25.55 -2.78
CA ALA A 20 -7.48 26.06 -3.61
C ALA A 20 -7.99 27.07 -4.63
N ARG A 21 -9.08 26.75 -5.37
CA ARG A 21 -9.70 27.68 -6.35
C ARG A 21 -10.17 28.99 -5.72
N LEU A 22 -10.76 28.92 -4.53
CA LEU A 22 -11.16 30.14 -3.81
C LEU A 22 -9.95 31.00 -3.42
N ALA A 23 -8.89 30.37 -2.91
CA ALA A 23 -7.67 31.09 -2.55
C ALA A 23 -7.00 31.71 -3.79
N GLU A 24 -6.85 30.95 -4.88
CA GLU A 24 -6.30 31.45 -6.14
C GLU A 24 -7.11 32.63 -6.71
N SER A 25 -8.44 32.64 -6.53
CA SER A 25 -9.30 33.73 -7.01
C SER A 25 -9.01 35.09 -6.35
N VAL A 26 -8.33 35.10 -5.21
CA VAL A 26 -7.87 36.29 -4.50
C VAL A 26 -6.35 36.48 -4.51
N GLY A 27 -5.66 35.75 -5.41
CA GLY A 27 -4.22 35.90 -5.67
C GLY A 27 -3.32 34.99 -4.87
N ALA A 28 -3.86 34.00 -4.15
CA ALA A 28 -3.04 33.04 -3.42
C ALA A 28 -2.24 32.13 -4.35
N THR A 29 -1.08 31.68 -3.87
CA THR A 29 -0.27 30.67 -4.54
C THR A 29 -0.62 29.27 -4.05
N VAL A 30 -0.83 28.34 -4.97
CA VAL A 30 -0.92 26.91 -4.70
C VAL A 30 0.40 26.26 -5.12
N SER A 31 1.14 25.72 -4.16
CA SER A 31 2.41 25.06 -4.42
C SER A 31 2.19 23.69 -5.05
N SER A 32 3.01 23.39 -6.09
CA SER A 32 3.03 22.11 -6.79
C SER A 32 4.46 21.59 -7.04
N ASP A 33 5.46 22.19 -6.38
CA ASP A 33 6.89 21.92 -6.62
C ASP A 33 7.44 20.74 -5.82
N TYR A 34 6.62 19.74 -5.58
CA TYR A 34 7.01 18.51 -4.91
C TYR A 34 7.41 17.44 -5.94
N ALA A 35 8.40 16.61 -5.58
CA ALA A 35 8.80 15.46 -6.39
C ALA A 35 7.64 14.48 -6.65
N ASP A 36 6.78 14.34 -5.65
CA ASP A 36 5.52 13.58 -5.71
C ASP A 36 4.34 14.50 -5.37
N ASN A 37 3.30 14.47 -6.18
CA ASN A 37 2.13 15.32 -6.00
C ASN A 37 1.16 14.82 -4.91
N SER A 38 1.33 13.57 -4.46
CA SER A 38 0.40 12.90 -3.55
C SER A 38 1.12 12.03 -2.54
N ALA A 39 0.48 11.84 -1.40
CA ALA A 39 0.85 10.81 -0.43
C ALA A 39 0.45 9.43 -0.99
N TRP A 40 1.35 8.79 -1.73
CA TRP A 40 1.09 7.50 -2.35
C TRP A 40 0.77 6.44 -1.30
N MET A 41 -0.23 5.60 -1.59
CA MET A 41 -0.72 4.59 -0.68
C MET A 41 -1.09 3.33 -1.43
N PRO A 42 -0.51 2.16 -1.12
CA PRO A 42 -1.02 0.89 -1.60
C PRO A 42 -2.44 0.66 -1.10
N VAL A 43 -3.37 0.40 -2.02
CA VAL A 43 -4.80 0.22 -1.70
C VAL A 43 -5.37 -1.02 -2.37
N SER A 44 -6.44 -1.59 -1.83
CA SER A 44 -7.19 -2.65 -2.50
C SER A 44 -8.65 -2.27 -2.71
N ARG A 45 -9.28 -2.84 -3.74
CA ARG A 45 -10.67 -2.62 -4.10
C ARG A 45 -11.54 -3.67 -3.40
N VAL A 46 -12.30 -3.24 -2.42
CA VAL A 46 -13.17 -4.12 -1.61
C VAL A 46 -14.54 -4.18 -2.23
N PRO A 47 -15.06 -5.37 -2.62
CA PRO A 47 -16.42 -5.50 -3.13
C PRO A 47 -17.46 -5.12 -2.07
N MET A 48 -18.32 -4.17 -2.40
CA MET A 48 -19.40 -3.67 -1.55
C MET A 48 -20.77 -4.19 -2.01
N LYS A 49 -21.81 -3.88 -1.26
CA LYS A 49 -23.18 -4.17 -1.69
C LYS A 49 -23.54 -3.33 -2.92
N GLY A 50 -24.30 -3.91 -3.85
CA GLY A 50 -24.73 -3.19 -5.06
C GLY A 50 -23.75 -3.22 -6.23
N GLY A 51 -22.61 -3.94 -6.13
CA GLY A 51 -21.60 -4.03 -7.19
C GLY A 51 -20.58 -2.89 -7.18
N GLU A 52 -20.65 -2.02 -6.18
CA GLU A 52 -19.66 -0.97 -5.96
C GLU A 52 -18.38 -1.51 -5.31
N PHE A 53 -17.33 -0.72 -5.34
CA PHE A 53 -16.07 -1.01 -4.66
C PHE A 53 -15.73 0.08 -3.65
N GLY A 54 -15.41 -0.35 -2.42
CA GLY A 54 -14.71 0.50 -1.46
C GLY A 54 -13.20 0.46 -1.70
N VAL A 55 -12.50 1.46 -1.21
CA VAL A 55 -11.03 1.50 -1.25
C VAL A 55 -10.49 1.27 0.15
N PHE A 56 -9.64 0.24 0.32
CA PHE A 56 -9.03 -0.09 1.60
C PHE A 56 -7.53 0.25 1.57
N PRO A 57 -7.05 1.15 2.44
CA PRO A 57 -5.64 1.51 2.53
C PRO A 57 -4.84 0.47 3.33
N HIS A 58 -3.74 -0.03 2.75
CA HIS A 58 -2.86 -1.01 3.38
C HIS A 58 -1.84 -0.32 4.30
N LEU A 59 -2.30 0.17 5.45
CA LEU A 59 -1.48 0.88 6.43
C LEU A 59 -0.72 -0.04 7.39
N LEU A 60 -1.33 -1.15 7.81
CA LEU A 60 -0.86 -1.95 8.94
C LEU A 60 -0.41 -3.36 8.55
N ASP A 61 -1.11 -4.00 7.64
CA ASP A 61 -0.95 -5.42 7.31
C ASP A 61 0.40 -5.72 6.64
N ARG A 62 0.94 -4.79 5.87
CA ARG A 62 2.24 -4.91 5.21
C ARG A 62 3.43 -5.08 6.16
N TYR A 63 3.29 -4.58 7.40
CA TYR A 63 4.33 -4.67 8.42
C TYR A 63 4.37 -6.03 9.12
N LYS A 64 3.31 -6.83 8.99
CA LYS A 64 3.18 -8.08 9.77
C LYS A 64 4.12 -9.17 9.27
N PRO A 65 4.77 -9.92 10.19
CA PRO A 65 5.64 -11.02 9.80
C PRO A 65 4.87 -12.08 9.02
N GLY A 66 5.46 -12.58 7.93
CA GLY A 66 4.84 -13.55 7.04
C GLY A 66 3.93 -12.96 5.96
N VAL A 67 3.91 -11.61 5.80
CA VAL A 67 3.30 -10.93 4.65
C VAL A 67 4.41 -10.42 3.75
N ILE A 68 4.37 -10.76 2.45
CA ILE A 68 5.29 -10.25 1.44
C ILE A 68 4.53 -9.64 0.27
N GLY A 69 5.12 -8.67 -0.41
CA GLY A 69 4.57 -8.02 -1.61
C GLY A 69 5.28 -8.51 -2.86
N VAL A 70 4.54 -9.03 -3.84
CA VAL A 70 5.09 -9.49 -5.12
C VAL A 70 4.39 -8.82 -6.30
N LEU A 71 5.12 -8.62 -7.39
CA LEU A 71 4.60 -8.18 -8.67
C LEU A 71 3.97 -9.35 -9.45
N LYS A 72 3.40 -9.07 -10.62
CA LYS A 72 2.81 -10.07 -11.53
C LYS A 72 3.79 -11.18 -11.92
N ASN A 73 5.08 -10.87 -12.02
CA ASN A 73 6.14 -11.85 -12.28
C ASN A 73 6.53 -12.69 -11.05
N GLY A 74 5.85 -12.53 -9.92
CA GLY A 74 6.10 -13.24 -8.68
C GLY A 74 7.29 -12.74 -7.86
N GLN A 75 7.97 -11.68 -8.27
CA GLN A 75 9.16 -11.15 -7.59
C GLN A 75 8.80 -10.05 -6.59
N ARG A 76 9.51 -10.01 -5.46
CA ARG A 76 9.49 -8.87 -4.54
C ARG A 76 10.21 -7.67 -5.18
N PHE A 77 9.87 -6.47 -4.77
CA PHE A 77 10.41 -5.24 -5.36
C PHE A 77 10.77 -4.16 -4.32
N CYS A 78 10.39 -4.33 -3.07
CA CYS A 78 10.67 -3.36 -2.01
C CYS A 78 10.64 -3.99 -0.61
N ASN A 79 10.97 -3.19 0.40
CA ASN A 79 10.71 -3.48 1.80
C ASN A 79 9.26 -3.11 2.12
N GLU A 80 8.40 -4.09 2.34
CA GLU A 80 6.97 -3.90 2.60
C GLU A 80 6.70 -3.13 3.90
N SER A 81 7.66 -3.09 4.82
CA SER A 81 7.57 -2.36 6.09
C SER A 81 8.09 -0.92 6.00
N ASN A 82 8.41 -0.42 4.81
CA ASN A 82 8.66 1.00 4.61
C ASN A 82 7.35 1.80 4.63
N SER A 83 7.46 3.13 4.60
CA SER A 83 6.29 4.00 4.58
C SER A 83 5.38 3.64 3.40
N TYR A 84 4.10 3.91 3.55
CA TYR A 84 3.15 3.68 2.46
C TYR A 84 3.53 4.49 1.21
N HIS A 85 4.07 5.69 1.39
CA HIS A 85 4.54 6.53 0.29
C HIS A 85 5.71 5.88 -0.44
N ASP A 86 6.74 5.39 0.28
CA ASP A 86 7.88 4.72 -0.32
C ASP A 86 7.50 3.44 -1.06
N VAL A 87 6.60 2.65 -0.47
CA VAL A 87 6.09 1.43 -1.12
C VAL A 87 5.26 1.77 -2.35
N GLY A 88 4.42 2.80 -2.30
CA GLY A 88 3.66 3.29 -3.46
C GLY A 88 4.59 3.79 -4.57
N ALA A 89 5.58 4.62 -4.24
CA ALA A 89 6.58 5.10 -5.20
C ALA A 89 7.43 3.97 -5.78
N ALA A 90 7.78 2.95 -4.97
CA ALA A 90 8.48 1.77 -5.45
C ALA A 90 7.62 0.93 -6.40
N LEU A 91 6.33 0.75 -6.08
CA LEU A 91 5.37 0.05 -6.94
C LEU A 91 5.23 0.75 -8.29
N TRP A 92 5.10 2.07 -8.28
CA TRP A 92 5.03 2.86 -9.50
C TRP A 92 6.24 2.63 -10.41
N ARG A 93 7.46 2.75 -9.85
CA ARG A 93 8.70 2.51 -10.61
C ARG A 93 8.84 1.07 -11.10
N ALA A 94 8.44 0.10 -10.28
CA ALA A 94 8.54 -1.32 -10.63
C ALA A 94 7.56 -1.75 -11.73
N CYS A 95 6.46 -1.01 -11.91
CA CYS A 95 5.45 -1.26 -12.94
C CYS A 95 5.56 -0.28 -14.12
N GLU A 96 6.66 0.46 -14.26
CA GLU A 96 6.84 1.36 -15.40
C GLU A 96 6.80 0.60 -16.72
N GLY A 97 5.90 1.02 -17.63
CA GLY A 97 5.67 0.34 -18.90
C GLY A 97 4.72 -0.85 -18.85
N GLU A 98 4.28 -1.28 -17.68
CA GLU A 98 3.26 -2.31 -17.52
C GLU A 98 1.85 -1.74 -17.77
N ALA A 99 0.93 -2.63 -18.19
CA ALA A 99 -0.47 -2.25 -18.43
C ALA A 99 -1.23 -1.87 -17.15
N GLU A 100 -0.73 -2.29 -15.98
CA GLU A 100 -1.38 -2.09 -14.68
C GLU A 100 -0.33 -1.92 -13.58
N THR A 101 -0.50 -0.91 -12.74
CA THR A 101 0.32 -0.70 -11.56
C THR A 101 -0.29 -1.45 -10.37
N ALA A 102 0.14 -2.69 -10.17
CA ALA A 102 -0.40 -3.57 -9.14
C ALA A 102 0.65 -4.53 -8.56
N MET A 103 0.45 -4.90 -7.31
CA MET A 103 1.17 -5.96 -6.61
C MET A 103 0.16 -6.90 -5.91
N TRP A 104 0.66 -7.98 -5.37
CA TRP A 104 -0.12 -8.87 -4.50
C TRP A 104 0.56 -8.97 -3.14
N LEU A 105 -0.18 -8.72 -2.07
CA LEU A 105 0.25 -9.10 -0.73
C LEU A 105 -0.07 -10.57 -0.54
N VAL A 106 0.96 -11.36 -0.27
CA VAL A 106 0.89 -12.82 -0.13
C VAL A 106 1.21 -13.20 1.31
N CYS A 107 0.45 -14.15 1.86
CA CYS A 107 0.73 -14.75 3.16
C CYS A 107 0.29 -16.20 3.22
N ASP A 108 0.68 -16.89 4.27
CA ASP A 108 0.22 -18.24 4.59
C ASP A 108 -0.97 -18.26 5.56
N ALA A 109 -1.48 -19.47 5.86
CA ALA A 109 -2.64 -19.65 6.72
C ALA A 109 -2.40 -19.14 8.16
N LYS A 110 -1.21 -19.35 8.70
CA LYS A 110 -0.86 -18.93 10.07
C LYS A 110 -0.90 -17.41 10.18
N THR A 111 -0.34 -16.72 9.22
CA THR A 111 -0.30 -15.27 9.14
C THR A 111 -1.70 -14.68 8.97
N LEU A 112 -2.50 -15.24 8.04
CA LEU A 112 -3.89 -14.78 7.84
C LEU A 112 -4.73 -14.94 9.12
N VAL A 113 -4.62 -16.06 9.80
CA VAL A 113 -5.36 -16.34 11.05
C VAL A 113 -5.01 -15.33 12.13
N LYS A 114 -3.72 -14.99 12.28
CA LYS A 114 -3.23 -14.11 13.36
C LYS A 114 -3.49 -12.64 13.07
N TYR A 115 -3.24 -12.17 11.84
CA TYR A 115 -3.23 -10.73 11.54
C TYR A 115 -4.32 -10.28 10.57
N GLY A 116 -4.92 -11.21 9.82
CA GLY A 116 -5.71 -10.86 8.65
C GLY A 116 -4.85 -10.45 7.46
N LEU A 117 -5.48 -9.92 6.40
CA LEU A 117 -4.80 -9.37 5.23
C LEU A 117 -5.72 -8.37 4.52
N GLY A 118 -5.37 -7.10 4.49
CA GLY A 118 -6.22 -6.05 3.96
C GLY A 118 -7.56 -5.98 4.70
N TYR A 119 -8.64 -6.02 3.95
CA TYR A 119 -10.00 -6.00 4.51
C TYR A 119 -10.39 -7.32 5.20
N VAL A 120 -9.61 -8.38 4.99
CA VAL A 120 -9.81 -9.68 5.66
C VAL A 120 -9.37 -9.56 7.11
N LYS A 121 -10.30 -9.74 8.03
CA LYS A 121 -10.04 -9.68 9.47
C LYS A 121 -9.41 -10.99 9.97
N PRO A 122 -8.63 -10.94 11.07
CA PRO A 122 -8.09 -12.15 11.69
C PRO A 122 -9.19 -13.08 12.23
N ALA A 123 -8.82 -14.33 12.52
CA ALA A 123 -9.74 -15.28 13.15
C ALA A 123 -10.30 -14.74 14.47
N PRO A 124 -11.55 -15.10 14.85
CA PRO A 124 -12.40 -16.13 14.25
C PRO A 124 -13.34 -15.63 13.12
N LEU A 125 -13.13 -14.42 12.59
CA LEU A 125 -14.03 -13.85 11.59
C LEU A 125 -13.94 -14.58 10.24
N PRO A 126 -15.09 -14.95 9.63
CA PRO A 126 -15.11 -15.72 8.40
C PRO A 126 -14.71 -14.86 7.20
N HIS A 127 -13.94 -15.44 6.28
CA HIS A 127 -13.49 -14.77 5.05
C HIS A 127 -14.01 -15.43 3.76
N GLY A 128 -14.85 -16.46 3.85
CA GLY A 128 -15.35 -17.20 2.69
C GLY A 128 -16.07 -16.35 1.66
N LYS A 129 -16.83 -15.34 2.11
CA LYS A 129 -17.50 -14.39 1.21
C LYS A 129 -16.50 -13.55 0.39
N LEU A 130 -15.40 -13.13 0.98
CA LEU A 130 -14.37 -12.35 0.28
C LEU A 130 -13.63 -13.20 -0.77
N ILE A 131 -13.50 -14.52 -0.53
CA ILE A 131 -12.99 -15.46 -1.54
C ILE A 131 -13.99 -15.57 -2.71
N GLN A 132 -15.27 -15.78 -2.43
CA GLN A 132 -16.30 -15.89 -3.46
C GLN A 132 -16.42 -14.61 -4.30
N GLN A 133 -16.18 -13.46 -3.72
CA GLN A 133 -16.22 -12.15 -4.38
C GLN A 133 -14.92 -11.80 -5.13
N GLY A 134 -13.90 -12.66 -5.09
CA GLY A 134 -12.62 -12.42 -5.77
C GLY A 134 -11.71 -11.39 -5.11
N TYR A 135 -11.99 -10.98 -3.87
CA TYR A 135 -11.11 -10.09 -3.11
C TYR A 135 -9.91 -10.83 -2.52
N LEU A 136 -10.17 -11.99 -1.90
CA LEU A 136 -9.14 -12.84 -1.31
C LEU A 136 -8.93 -14.07 -2.20
N PHE A 137 -7.75 -14.20 -2.78
CA PHE A 137 -7.33 -15.41 -3.48
C PHE A 137 -6.87 -16.45 -2.47
N LYS A 138 -7.19 -17.73 -2.72
CA LYS A 138 -6.78 -18.86 -1.88
C LYS A 138 -6.30 -20.01 -2.74
N GLY A 139 -5.11 -20.53 -2.44
CA GLY A 139 -4.55 -21.75 -3.04
C GLY A 139 -4.14 -22.74 -1.98
N ALA A 140 -4.33 -24.04 -2.22
CA ALA A 140 -3.84 -25.09 -1.35
C ALA A 140 -2.29 -25.14 -1.34
N ASN A 141 -1.69 -24.71 -2.45
CA ASN A 141 -0.26 -24.54 -2.66
C ASN A 141 0.01 -23.25 -3.44
N LEU A 142 1.28 -22.91 -3.67
CA LEU A 142 1.67 -21.67 -4.35
C LEU A 142 1.26 -21.64 -5.82
N ASP A 143 1.28 -22.80 -6.51
CA ASP A 143 0.88 -22.88 -7.92
C ASP A 143 -0.61 -22.56 -8.11
N GLU A 144 -1.44 -23.14 -7.25
CA GLU A 144 -2.88 -22.85 -7.26
C GLU A 144 -3.18 -21.40 -6.90
N LEU A 145 -2.45 -20.84 -5.92
CA LEU A 145 -2.58 -19.42 -5.57
C LEU A 145 -2.20 -18.53 -6.75
N ALA A 146 -1.03 -18.80 -7.36
CA ALA A 146 -0.51 -18.02 -8.48
C ALA A 146 -1.47 -18.06 -9.67
N GLN A 147 -1.99 -19.25 -10.04
CA GLN A 147 -2.97 -19.40 -11.10
C GLN A 147 -4.24 -18.57 -10.85
N LYS A 148 -4.79 -18.63 -9.64
CA LYS A 148 -6.01 -17.89 -9.28
C LYS A 148 -5.80 -16.36 -9.20
N ALA A 149 -4.64 -15.95 -8.72
CA ALA A 149 -4.30 -14.54 -8.56
C ALA A 149 -3.74 -13.89 -9.85
N GLY A 150 -3.38 -14.68 -10.85
CA GLY A 150 -2.76 -14.20 -12.09
C GLY A 150 -1.29 -13.79 -11.91
N ILE A 151 -0.58 -14.44 -10.98
CA ILE A 151 0.85 -14.26 -10.71
C ILE A 151 1.63 -15.34 -11.45
N ASP A 152 2.86 -15.05 -11.89
CA ASP A 152 3.77 -16.07 -12.42
C ASP A 152 4.11 -17.11 -11.33
N ALA A 153 3.79 -18.38 -11.59
CA ALA A 153 3.91 -19.42 -10.59
C ALA A 153 5.36 -19.78 -10.28
N GLN A 154 6.25 -19.75 -11.28
CA GLN A 154 7.65 -20.06 -11.08
C GLN A 154 8.32 -18.92 -10.27
N GLY A 155 8.11 -17.67 -10.68
CA GLY A 155 8.65 -16.52 -9.97
C GLY A 155 8.18 -16.45 -8.53
N LEU A 156 6.90 -16.78 -8.25
CA LEU A 156 6.38 -16.81 -6.89
C LEU A 156 7.05 -17.91 -6.04
N ARG A 157 7.22 -19.11 -6.59
CA ARG A 157 7.92 -20.21 -5.87
C ARG A 157 9.36 -19.84 -5.55
N ASP A 158 10.09 -19.34 -6.54
CA ASP A 158 11.50 -18.99 -6.39
C ASP A 158 11.67 -17.87 -5.35
N THR A 159 10.82 -16.83 -5.41
CA THR A 159 10.80 -15.74 -4.44
C THR A 159 10.53 -16.23 -3.02
N ILE A 160 9.53 -17.09 -2.82
CA ILE A 160 9.19 -17.60 -1.48
C ILE A 160 10.26 -18.57 -0.97
N ALA A 161 10.83 -19.37 -1.83
CA ALA A 161 11.90 -20.29 -1.45
C ALA A 161 13.14 -19.50 -0.97
N ASP A 162 13.60 -18.53 -1.74
CA ASP A 162 14.73 -17.66 -1.37
C ASP A 162 14.45 -16.85 -0.10
N TYR A 163 13.32 -16.19 -0.04
CA TYR A 163 12.90 -15.44 1.15
C TYR A 163 12.88 -16.30 2.41
N ASN A 164 12.32 -17.48 2.34
CA ASN A 164 12.15 -18.36 3.50
C ASN A 164 13.48 -18.85 4.09
N VAL A 165 14.55 -18.97 3.29
CA VAL A 165 15.89 -19.32 3.78
C VAL A 165 16.36 -18.33 4.85
N HIS A 166 16.19 -17.05 4.58
CA HIS A 166 16.60 -15.98 5.48
C HIS A 166 15.54 -15.67 6.53
N ALA A 167 14.27 -15.68 6.15
CA ALA A 167 13.14 -15.38 7.04
C ALA A 167 13.03 -16.36 8.21
N ALA A 168 13.49 -17.62 8.06
CA ALA A 168 13.59 -18.59 9.14
C ALA A 168 14.49 -18.11 10.30
N HIS A 169 15.43 -17.24 10.01
CA HIS A 169 16.35 -16.61 10.97
C HIS A 169 15.96 -15.15 11.31
N GLY A 170 14.81 -14.67 10.80
CA GLY A 170 14.36 -13.30 11.00
C GLY A 170 15.12 -12.27 10.16
N GLU A 171 15.73 -12.69 9.07
CA GLU A 171 16.53 -11.84 8.19
C GLU A 171 15.84 -11.58 6.85
N ASP A 172 16.09 -10.41 6.26
CA ASP A 172 15.70 -10.05 4.90
C ASP A 172 16.86 -9.30 4.23
N PRO A 173 17.89 -10.00 3.75
CA PRO A 173 19.07 -9.35 3.17
C PRO A 173 18.76 -8.61 1.87
N ALA A 174 17.70 -8.97 1.15
CA ALA A 174 17.33 -8.34 -0.11
C ALA A 174 16.85 -6.90 0.07
N TYR A 175 16.09 -6.63 1.14
CA TYR A 175 15.46 -5.31 1.35
C TYR A 175 15.67 -4.76 2.77
N GLY A 176 16.34 -5.47 3.66
CA GLY A 176 16.64 -5.02 5.01
C GLY A 176 15.41 -4.83 5.90
N ARG A 177 14.33 -5.61 5.67
CA ARG A 177 13.08 -5.48 6.41
C ARG A 177 13.27 -5.74 7.90
N GLY A 178 12.74 -4.83 8.72
CA GLY A 178 12.83 -4.91 10.17
C GLY A 178 14.17 -4.45 10.76
N THR A 179 15.06 -3.82 9.96
CA THR A 179 16.33 -3.29 10.45
C THR A 179 16.22 -1.90 11.08
N THR A 180 15.17 -1.14 10.72
CA THR A 180 14.94 0.20 11.24
C THR A 180 13.83 0.24 12.29
N SER A 181 13.84 1.26 13.16
CA SER A 181 12.76 1.51 14.13
C SER A 181 11.42 1.73 13.42
N PHE A 182 11.44 2.41 12.26
CA PHE A 182 10.24 2.64 11.46
C PHE A 182 9.62 1.34 10.97
N ASN A 183 10.41 0.38 10.47
CA ASN A 183 9.90 -0.92 10.03
C ASN A 183 9.22 -1.68 11.19
N ARG A 184 9.77 -1.57 12.39
CA ARG A 184 9.30 -2.30 13.59
C ARG A 184 8.08 -1.67 14.25
N TYR A 185 7.80 -0.41 13.98
CA TYR A 185 6.75 0.38 14.65
C TYR A 185 5.36 -0.25 14.56
N LEU A 186 4.95 -0.74 13.38
CA LEU A 186 3.63 -1.37 13.15
C LEU A 186 3.70 -2.90 13.02
N ALA A 187 4.86 -3.49 13.28
CA ALA A 187 5.10 -4.93 13.24
C ALA A 187 4.42 -5.68 14.41
N ASP A 188 4.85 -6.88 14.70
CA ASP A 188 4.42 -7.63 15.89
C ASP A 188 5.55 -7.69 16.91
N PRO A 189 5.52 -6.90 17.98
CA PRO A 189 6.61 -6.86 18.97
C PRO A 189 6.82 -8.20 19.70
N GLU A 190 5.82 -9.09 19.72
CA GLU A 190 5.93 -10.41 20.32
C GLU A 190 6.58 -11.44 19.38
N HIS A 191 6.69 -11.14 18.09
CA HIS A 191 7.33 -12.04 17.14
C HIS A 191 8.86 -11.84 17.13
N GLN A 192 9.61 -12.94 17.38
CA GLN A 192 11.06 -12.93 17.46
C GLN A 192 11.67 -13.89 16.40
N PRO A 193 12.91 -13.64 15.96
CA PRO A 193 13.85 -12.58 16.37
C PRO A 193 13.60 -11.21 15.70
N ASN A 194 12.81 -11.16 14.60
CA ASN A 194 12.51 -9.92 13.87
C ASN A 194 10.98 -9.73 13.80
N PRO A 195 10.43 -8.65 14.37
CA PRO A 195 8.99 -8.44 14.43
C PRO A 195 8.30 -8.27 13.06
N CYS A 196 9.08 -8.03 11.99
CA CYS A 196 8.57 -7.82 10.64
C CYS A 196 8.69 -9.04 9.73
N VAL A 197 9.49 -10.04 10.10
CA VAL A 197 9.94 -11.12 9.19
C VAL A 197 9.58 -12.49 9.74
N ALA A 198 8.83 -13.26 8.97
CA ALA A 198 8.56 -14.68 9.21
C ALA A 198 8.43 -15.42 7.87
N PRO A 199 8.75 -16.73 7.81
CA PRO A 199 8.56 -17.52 6.60
C PRO A 199 7.09 -17.57 6.16
N VAL A 200 6.88 -17.67 4.85
CA VAL A 200 5.60 -17.95 4.19
C VAL A 200 5.62 -19.43 3.79
N ALA A 201 5.26 -20.32 4.69
CA ALA A 201 5.56 -21.74 4.52
C ALA A 201 4.37 -22.71 4.69
N GLN A 202 3.32 -22.28 5.39
CA GLN A 202 2.25 -23.19 5.84
C GLN A 202 0.94 -22.94 5.08
N GLY A 203 0.69 -23.74 4.03
CA GLY A 203 -0.57 -23.65 3.27
C GLY A 203 -1.83 -23.91 4.12
N PRO A 204 -3.00 -23.51 3.62
CA PRO A 204 -3.23 -22.82 2.36
C PRO A 204 -2.63 -21.41 2.34
N PHE A 205 -2.29 -20.98 1.12
CA PHE A 205 -1.73 -19.64 0.89
C PHE A 205 -2.82 -18.66 0.40
N TYR A 206 -2.61 -17.39 0.67
CA TYR A 206 -3.57 -16.35 0.37
C TYR A 206 -2.90 -15.14 -0.28
N ALA A 207 -3.67 -14.43 -1.12
CA ALA A 207 -3.23 -13.17 -1.70
C ALA A 207 -4.38 -12.15 -1.80
N VAL A 208 -4.04 -10.89 -1.66
CA VAL A 208 -4.92 -9.75 -1.98
C VAL A 208 -4.23 -8.90 -3.03
N LYS A 209 -4.94 -8.56 -4.10
CA LYS A 209 -4.43 -7.66 -5.13
C LYS A 209 -4.49 -6.22 -4.63
N VAL A 210 -3.37 -5.53 -4.77
CA VAL A 210 -3.14 -4.18 -4.26
C VAL A 210 -2.71 -3.29 -5.41
N TYR A 211 -3.30 -2.13 -5.48
CA TYR A 211 -3.12 -1.15 -6.55
C TYR A 211 -2.44 0.11 -6.03
N MET A 212 -2.04 0.96 -6.96
CA MET A 212 -1.63 2.31 -6.65
C MET A 212 -2.83 3.12 -6.16
N GLY A 213 -2.64 3.85 -5.09
CA GLY A 213 -3.60 4.79 -4.53
C GLY A 213 -2.92 5.98 -3.86
N ASP A 214 -3.71 6.84 -3.26
CA ASP A 214 -3.24 7.98 -2.48
C ASP A 214 -4.07 8.19 -1.21
N LEU A 215 -3.58 9.03 -0.30
CA LEU A 215 -4.32 9.52 0.87
C LEU A 215 -4.67 11.01 0.75
N GLY A 216 -4.30 11.64 -0.34
CA GLY A 216 -4.49 13.05 -0.60
C GLY A 216 -3.31 13.68 -1.32
N THR A 217 -3.43 14.97 -1.65
CA THR A 217 -2.38 15.71 -2.33
C THR A 217 -1.38 16.33 -1.36
N PHE A 218 -0.13 16.46 -1.80
CA PHE A 218 0.87 17.32 -1.17
C PHE A 218 0.79 18.76 -1.69
N ASN A 219 0.18 18.97 -2.85
CA ASN A 219 -0.07 20.31 -3.36
C ASN A 219 -1.02 21.03 -2.42
N GLY A 220 -0.73 22.26 -2.10
CA GLY A 220 -1.52 23.03 -1.16
C GLY A 220 -1.30 24.53 -1.27
N ILE A 221 -2.16 25.28 -0.60
CA ILE A 221 -2.06 26.74 -0.49
C ILE A 221 -0.80 27.08 0.29
N GLU A 222 0.03 27.97 -0.24
CA GLU A 222 1.24 28.42 0.47
C GLU A 222 0.87 29.33 1.62
N THR A 223 1.46 29.06 2.79
CA THR A 223 1.21 29.83 4.01
C THR A 223 2.49 30.16 4.76
N THR A 224 2.41 31.15 5.64
CA THR A 224 3.40 31.37 6.70
C THR A 224 3.30 30.25 7.76
N PRO A 225 4.29 30.11 8.66
CA PRO A 225 4.21 29.16 9.78
C PRO A 225 3.03 29.35 10.73
N VAL A 226 2.35 30.51 10.66
CA VAL A 226 1.14 30.82 11.44
C VAL A 226 -0.14 30.74 10.60
N GLY A 227 -0.07 30.18 9.39
CA GLY A 227 -1.22 29.88 8.54
C GLY A 227 -1.74 31.04 7.69
N GLU A 228 -1.05 32.19 7.65
CA GLU A 228 -1.42 33.29 6.76
C GLU A 228 -1.11 32.92 5.31
N VAL A 229 -2.08 33.10 4.40
CA VAL A 229 -1.93 32.73 2.99
C VAL A 229 -1.02 33.71 2.27
N LEU A 230 -0.17 33.18 1.37
CA LEU A 230 0.78 33.95 0.59
C LEU A 230 0.36 34.08 -0.89
N ASP A 231 0.66 35.23 -1.48
CA ASP A 231 0.58 35.46 -2.92
C ASP A 231 1.85 35.00 -3.67
N ALA A 232 1.92 35.24 -4.96
CA ALA A 232 3.05 34.86 -5.81
C ALA A 232 4.37 35.61 -5.45
N ASP A 233 4.26 36.78 -4.84
CA ASP A 233 5.39 37.60 -4.37
C ASP A 233 5.77 37.27 -2.92
N LYS A 234 5.19 36.22 -2.35
CA LYS A 234 5.36 35.78 -0.95
C LYS A 234 4.89 36.84 0.08
N GLN A 235 3.94 37.69 -0.31
CA GLN A 235 3.31 38.64 0.58
C GLN A 235 2.04 38.04 1.19
N VAL A 236 1.77 38.39 2.44
CA VAL A 236 0.57 37.92 3.15
C VAL A 236 -0.69 38.56 2.55
N ILE A 237 -1.65 37.69 2.18
CA ILE A 237 -3.00 38.14 1.81
C ILE A 237 -3.79 38.39 3.11
N ALA A 238 -4.01 39.66 3.43
CA ALA A 238 -4.60 40.08 4.70
C ALA A 238 -5.98 39.45 4.95
N GLY A 239 -6.15 38.79 6.09
CA GLY A 239 -7.42 38.21 6.52
C GLY A 239 -7.69 36.80 5.91
N LEU A 240 -6.80 36.25 5.11
CA LEU A 240 -6.92 34.89 4.57
C LEU A 240 -5.96 33.94 5.28
N TYR A 241 -6.49 32.81 5.75
CA TYR A 241 -5.75 31.79 6.48
C TYR A 241 -6.07 30.39 5.92
N SER A 242 -5.07 29.51 5.93
CA SER A 242 -5.21 28.08 5.59
C SER A 242 -4.30 27.23 6.48
N VAL A 243 -4.79 26.07 6.92
CA VAL A 243 -4.08 25.10 7.74
C VAL A 243 -4.35 23.70 7.24
#